data_940c2f6917bb1a9b053a02a5dbf922f2
#
_entry.id   940c2f6917bb1a9b053a02a5dbf922f2
#
_cell.length_a   1.000
_cell.length_b   1.000
_cell.length_c   1.000
_cell.angle_alpha   90.00
_cell.angle_beta   90.00
_cell.angle_gamma   90.00
#
_symmetry.space_group_name_H-M   'P 1'
#
loop_
_entity.id
_entity.type
_entity.pdbx_description
1 polymer ?
#
loop_
_entity_poly.entity_id
_entity_poly.type
_entity_poly.pdbx_seq_one_letter_code
_entity_poly.pdbx_strand_id
1 'polypeptide(L)'
;VYMELGRNNLAQADYSLVLDLEKNNEEALLMRAYIYMQQREYKMAKADYERLLKVNPASYNGRLGLATLEQKEGKYEEALGVLNNMIATTGETSQLSSSQYAMLYVARAGVEKDLNHMDMALVDLEEAIRLDSSQPEIYLMRGEIYLAQKKKDLAKRDFEKAVSLGVPQADLRDLLQQTRK
;
A
#
# COMPACT_ATOMS: atom_id res chain seq x y z
N VAL A 1 -12.58 13.26 -4.27
CA VAL A 1 -12.79 14.24 -3.20
C VAL A 1 -14.04 13.97 -2.36
N TYR A 2 -14.69 12.80 -2.51
CA TYR A 2 -15.88 12.43 -1.74
C TYR A 2 -15.61 11.37 -0.68
N MET A 3 -14.36 11.20 -0.25
CA MET A 3 -13.90 10.08 0.57
C MET A 3 -13.70 10.44 2.06
N GLU A 4 -14.59 11.24 2.63
CA GLU A 4 -14.65 11.41 4.07
C GLU A 4 -16.03 11.01 4.57
N LEU A 5 -16.05 10.26 5.65
CA LEU A 5 -17.17 9.70 6.44
C LEU A 5 -18.58 10.22 6.06
N GLY A 6 -19.41 9.39 5.48
CA GLY A 6 -20.76 9.69 4.95
C GLY A 6 -20.84 9.74 3.42
N ARG A 7 -19.75 9.97 2.71
CA ARG A 7 -19.68 10.02 1.24
C ARG A 7 -19.23 8.69 0.64
N ASN A 8 -18.59 7.82 1.43
CA ASN A 8 -18.21 6.47 0.98
C ASN A 8 -19.45 5.64 0.59
N ASN A 9 -20.56 5.77 1.33
CA ASN A 9 -21.79 5.05 1.02
C ASN A 9 -22.40 5.52 -0.30
N LEU A 10 -22.35 6.82 -0.59
CA LEU A 10 -22.84 7.37 -1.87
C LEU A 10 -21.94 6.92 -3.03
N ALA A 11 -20.63 7.04 -2.89
CA ALA A 11 -19.69 6.57 -3.89
C ALA A 11 -19.82 5.05 -4.14
N GLN A 12 -20.00 4.25 -3.10
CA GLN A 12 -20.26 2.82 -3.20
C GLN A 12 -21.55 2.52 -3.99
N ALA A 13 -22.63 3.28 -3.73
CA ALA A 13 -23.87 3.16 -4.46
C ALA A 13 -23.70 3.50 -5.95
N ASP A 14 -22.99 4.60 -6.25
CA ASP A 14 -22.71 5.01 -7.63
C ASP A 14 -21.92 3.94 -8.38
N TYR A 15 -20.83 3.39 -7.80
CA TYR A 15 -20.09 2.30 -8.43
C TYR A 15 -20.92 1.02 -8.56
N SER A 16 -21.85 0.77 -7.65
CA SER A 16 -22.77 -0.37 -7.77
C SER A 16 -23.72 -0.19 -8.95
N LEU A 17 -24.25 1.02 -9.18
CA LEU A 17 -25.05 1.34 -10.37
C LEU A 17 -24.26 1.16 -11.66
N VAL A 18 -22.98 1.61 -11.68
CA VAL A 18 -22.11 1.35 -12.84
C VAL A 18 -21.96 -0.14 -13.09
N LEU A 19 -21.78 -0.95 -12.04
CA LEU A 19 -21.60 -2.40 -12.17
C LEU A 19 -22.90 -3.15 -12.50
N ASP A 20 -24.07 -2.56 -12.26
CA ASP A 20 -25.35 -3.09 -12.73
C ASP A 20 -25.50 -2.94 -14.25
N LEU A 21 -24.96 -1.85 -14.81
CA LEU A 21 -24.94 -1.59 -16.25
C LEU A 21 -23.78 -2.30 -16.95
N GLU A 22 -22.60 -2.19 -16.37
CA GLU A 22 -21.33 -2.70 -16.91
C GLU A 22 -20.67 -3.63 -15.90
N LYS A 23 -21.11 -4.87 -15.89
CA LYS A 23 -20.71 -5.86 -14.86
C LYS A 23 -19.19 -6.02 -14.69
N ASN A 24 -18.40 -5.76 -15.72
CA ASN A 24 -16.96 -5.96 -15.74
C ASN A 24 -16.19 -4.63 -15.86
N ASN A 25 -16.77 -3.52 -15.46
CA ASN A 25 -16.07 -2.24 -15.43
C ASN A 25 -14.95 -2.29 -14.38
N GLU A 26 -13.69 -2.28 -14.86
CA GLU A 26 -12.51 -2.47 -14.01
C GLU A 26 -12.35 -1.35 -12.97
N GLU A 27 -12.60 -0.10 -13.36
CA GLU A 27 -12.50 1.04 -12.48
C GLU A 27 -13.55 0.97 -11.36
N ALA A 28 -14.79 0.65 -11.70
CA ALA A 28 -15.86 0.53 -10.71
C ALA A 28 -15.61 -0.62 -9.72
N LEU A 29 -15.11 -1.77 -10.19
CA LEU A 29 -14.70 -2.88 -9.32
C LEU A 29 -13.57 -2.46 -8.39
N LEU A 30 -12.53 -1.82 -8.90
CA LEU A 30 -11.37 -1.37 -8.12
C LEU A 30 -11.79 -0.36 -7.06
N MET A 31 -12.55 0.66 -7.44
CA MET A 31 -12.92 1.75 -6.53
C MET A 31 -13.92 1.27 -5.48
N ARG A 32 -14.86 0.38 -5.82
CA ARG A 32 -15.77 -0.19 -4.85
C ARG A 32 -15.05 -1.12 -3.87
N ALA A 33 -14.12 -1.95 -4.34
CA ALA A 33 -13.26 -2.76 -3.48
C ALA A 33 -12.47 -1.89 -2.49
N TYR A 34 -11.90 -0.77 -2.96
CA TYR A 34 -11.20 0.18 -2.09
C TYR A 34 -12.12 0.77 -1.01
N ILE A 35 -13.35 1.14 -1.35
CA ILE A 35 -14.34 1.63 -0.38
C ILE A 35 -14.65 0.54 0.67
N TYR A 36 -14.88 -0.70 0.25
CA TYR A 36 -15.09 -1.84 1.15
C TYR A 36 -13.88 -2.06 2.09
N MET A 37 -12.66 -1.89 1.59
CA MET A 37 -11.45 -1.94 2.42
C MET A 37 -11.47 -0.88 3.52
N GLN A 38 -11.86 0.36 3.21
CA GLN A 38 -11.97 1.46 4.19
C GLN A 38 -13.05 1.17 5.25
N GLN A 39 -14.12 0.49 4.85
CA GLN A 39 -15.22 0.08 5.72
C GLN A 39 -14.92 -1.21 6.50
N ARG A 40 -13.77 -1.84 6.28
CA ARG A 40 -13.37 -3.15 6.81
C ARG A 40 -14.29 -4.30 6.37
N GLU A 41 -15.02 -4.10 5.27
CA GLU A 41 -15.86 -5.12 4.66
C GLU A 41 -15.03 -6.03 3.73
N TYR A 42 -14.05 -6.72 4.30
CA TYR A 42 -13.01 -7.46 3.58
C TYR A 42 -13.56 -8.53 2.63
N LYS A 43 -14.66 -9.20 3.00
CA LYS A 43 -15.31 -10.20 2.12
C LYS A 43 -15.82 -9.58 0.82
N MET A 44 -16.41 -8.39 0.91
CA MET A 44 -16.92 -7.67 -0.25
C MET A 44 -15.78 -7.11 -1.10
N ALA A 45 -14.77 -6.54 -0.46
CA ALA A 45 -13.56 -6.09 -1.15
C ALA A 45 -12.90 -7.23 -1.92
N LYS A 46 -12.76 -8.42 -1.30
CA LYS A 46 -12.18 -9.60 -1.93
C LYS A 46 -12.96 -10.01 -3.18
N ALA A 47 -14.27 -10.06 -3.10
CA ALA A 47 -15.11 -10.44 -4.23
C ALA A 47 -14.94 -9.51 -5.44
N ASP A 48 -14.82 -8.19 -5.21
CA ASP A 48 -14.60 -7.22 -6.27
C ASP A 48 -13.16 -7.31 -6.84
N TYR A 49 -12.13 -7.47 -5.99
CA TYR A 49 -10.76 -7.69 -6.48
C TYR A 49 -10.64 -9.00 -7.30
N GLU A 50 -11.20 -10.10 -6.80
CA GLU A 50 -11.18 -11.37 -7.54
C GLU A 50 -11.91 -11.26 -8.88
N ARG A 51 -13.01 -10.52 -8.92
CA ARG A 51 -13.74 -10.27 -10.17
C ARG A 51 -12.93 -9.41 -11.12
N LEU A 52 -12.30 -8.33 -10.62
CA LEU A 52 -11.38 -7.50 -11.39
C LEU A 52 -10.26 -8.35 -12.00
N LEU A 53 -9.64 -9.23 -11.20
CA LEU A 53 -8.55 -10.09 -11.67
C LEU A 53 -8.99 -11.22 -12.62
N LYS A 54 -10.28 -11.57 -12.65
CA LYS A 54 -10.84 -12.43 -13.71
C LYS A 54 -10.96 -11.70 -15.06
N VAL A 55 -11.28 -10.40 -15.00
CA VAL A 55 -11.35 -9.54 -16.21
C VAL A 55 -9.96 -9.18 -16.70
N ASN A 56 -9.10 -8.74 -15.78
CA ASN A 56 -7.73 -8.32 -16.07
C ASN A 56 -6.75 -8.93 -15.05
N PRO A 57 -6.23 -10.13 -15.32
CA PRO A 57 -5.28 -10.81 -14.43
C PRO A 57 -3.98 -10.03 -14.19
N ALA A 58 -3.61 -9.12 -15.11
CA ALA A 58 -2.41 -8.30 -15.03
C ALA A 58 -2.64 -6.96 -14.31
N SER A 59 -3.86 -6.69 -13.84
CA SER A 59 -4.18 -5.43 -13.15
C SER A 59 -3.25 -5.21 -11.95
N TYR A 60 -2.36 -4.21 -12.06
CA TYR A 60 -1.45 -3.82 -10.99
C TYR A 60 -2.22 -3.47 -9.71
N ASN A 61 -3.20 -2.58 -9.83
CA ASN A 61 -3.99 -2.11 -8.68
C ASN A 61 -4.86 -3.23 -8.08
N GLY A 62 -5.40 -4.11 -8.92
CA GLY A 62 -6.18 -5.27 -8.47
C GLY A 62 -5.34 -6.24 -7.65
N ARG A 63 -4.13 -6.57 -8.12
CA ARG A 63 -3.19 -7.48 -7.43
C ARG A 63 -2.64 -6.85 -6.15
N LEU A 64 -2.24 -5.58 -6.19
CA LEU A 64 -1.75 -4.85 -5.02
C LEU A 64 -2.87 -4.70 -3.97
N GLY A 65 -4.10 -4.40 -4.41
CA GLY A 65 -5.26 -4.32 -3.53
C GLY A 65 -5.57 -5.65 -2.84
N LEU A 66 -5.50 -6.76 -3.58
CA LEU A 66 -5.68 -8.10 -3.00
C LEU A 66 -4.58 -8.42 -1.97
N ALA A 67 -3.31 -8.16 -2.28
CA ALA A 67 -2.21 -8.37 -1.33
C ALA A 67 -2.38 -7.53 -0.05
N THR A 68 -2.82 -6.28 -0.19
CA THR A 68 -3.11 -5.40 0.95
C THR A 68 -4.28 -5.93 1.79
N LEU A 69 -5.31 -6.46 1.15
CA LEU A 69 -6.44 -7.10 1.84
C LEU A 69 -5.97 -8.33 2.61
N GLU A 70 -5.19 -9.21 2.00
CA GLU A 70 -4.64 -10.40 2.63
C GLU A 70 -3.76 -10.04 3.84
N GLN A 71 -2.93 -9.00 3.74
CA GLN A 71 -2.20 -8.45 4.87
C GLN A 71 -3.14 -8.01 6.00
N LYS A 72 -4.23 -7.28 5.70
CA LYS A 72 -5.21 -6.82 6.70
C LYS A 72 -5.98 -7.97 7.36
N GLU A 73 -6.15 -9.08 6.66
CA GLU A 73 -6.74 -10.31 7.20
C GLU A 73 -5.72 -11.18 7.98
N GLY A 74 -4.45 -10.77 8.04
CA GLY A 74 -3.37 -11.54 8.68
C GLY A 74 -2.88 -12.72 7.85
N LYS A 75 -3.21 -12.76 6.57
CA LYS A 75 -2.78 -13.79 5.60
C LYS A 75 -1.46 -13.36 4.95
N TYR A 76 -0.43 -13.30 5.75
CA TYR A 76 0.85 -12.71 5.35
C TYR A 76 1.55 -13.50 4.25
N GLU A 77 1.49 -14.83 4.29
CA GLU A 77 2.13 -15.69 3.27
C GLU A 77 1.48 -15.53 1.90
N GLU A 78 0.14 -15.43 1.86
CA GLU A 78 -0.60 -15.17 0.64
C GLU A 78 -0.24 -13.78 0.07
N ALA A 79 -0.21 -12.77 0.92
CA ALA A 79 0.19 -11.41 0.53
C ALA A 79 1.62 -11.38 -0.04
N LEU A 80 2.58 -12.04 0.64
CA LEU A 80 3.96 -12.17 0.15
C LEU A 80 4.02 -12.92 -1.18
N GLY A 81 3.24 -13.98 -1.34
CA GLY A 81 3.15 -14.73 -2.60
C GLY A 81 2.74 -13.85 -3.77
N VAL A 82 1.71 -13.02 -3.61
CA VAL A 82 1.27 -12.06 -4.64
C VAL A 82 2.36 -11.03 -4.93
N LEU A 83 2.93 -10.40 -3.90
CA LEU A 83 3.93 -9.34 -4.05
C LEU A 83 5.22 -9.86 -4.67
N ASN A 84 5.71 -11.04 -4.22
CA ASN A 84 6.89 -11.69 -4.79
C ASN A 84 6.69 -12.01 -6.28
N ASN A 85 5.51 -12.53 -6.65
CA ASN A 85 5.21 -12.79 -8.05
C ASN A 85 5.16 -11.49 -8.86
N MET A 86 4.58 -10.41 -8.33
CA MET A 86 4.56 -9.11 -9.01
C MET A 86 5.98 -8.55 -9.19
N ILE A 87 6.85 -8.68 -8.21
CA ILE A 87 8.25 -8.22 -8.27
C ILE A 87 9.07 -9.09 -9.23
N ALA A 88 8.89 -10.42 -9.20
CA ALA A 88 9.66 -11.37 -10.02
C ALA A 88 9.31 -11.31 -11.53
N THR A 89 8.09 -10.89 -11.86
CA THR A 89 7.67 -10.71 -13.28
C THR A 89 8.29 -9.47 -13.93
N THR A 90 9.32 -8.89 -13.32
CA THR A 90 10.13 -7.77 -13.81
C THR A 90 11.11 -8.25 -14.89
N GLY A 91 10.61 -8.57 -16.05
CA GLY A 91 11.45 -8.80 -17.22
C GLY A 91 11.36 -7.61 -18.19
N GLU A 92 12.06 -7.68 -19.31
CA GLU A 92 12.05 -6.70 -20.40
C GLU A 92 10.64 -6.39 -20.93
N THR A 93 9.63 -7.16 -20.51
CA THR A 93 8.21 -7.01 -20.88
C THR A 93 7.36 -6.28 -19.86
N SER A 94 7.92 -5.91 -18.71
CA SER A 94 7.13 -5.22 -17.68
C SER A 94 6.87 -3.75 -18.04
N GLN A 95 5.60 -3.38 -18.01
CA GLN A 95 5.13 -2.02 -18.30
C GLN A 95 5.05 -1.14 -17.01
N LEU A 96 5.52 -1.65 -15.86
CA LEU A 96 5.46 -0.90 -14.61
C LEU A 96 6.53 0.19 -14.56
N SER A 97 6.16 1.35 -14.06
CA SER A 97 7.10 2.44 -13.79
C SER A 97 8.00 2.15 -12.57
N SER A 98 9.13 2.86 -12.46
CA SER A 98 10.00 2.76 -11.27
C SER A 98 9.23 3.07 -9.98
N SER A 99 8.31 4.04 -10.00
CA SER A 99 7.46 4.35 -8.86
C SER A 99 6.52 3.20 -8.49
N GLN A 100 5.93 2.51 -9.47
CA GLN A 100 5.10 1.34 -9.20
C GLN A 100 5.91 0.20 -8.58
N TYR A 101 7.13 -0.02 -9.07
CA TYR A 101 8.05 -1.00 -8.44
C TYR A 101 8.42 -0.60 -7.03
N ALA A 102 8.77 0.66 -6.79
CA ALA A 102 9.05 1.15 -5.45
C ALA A 102 7.88 0.85 -4.50
N MET A 103 6.64 1.07 -4.96
CA MET A 103 5.46 0.79 -4.14
C MET A 103 5.22 -0.71 -3.88
N LEU A 104 5.65 -1.62 -4.78
CA LEU A 104 5.62 -3.06 -4.50
C LEU A 104 6.59 -3.43 -3.37
N TYR A 105 7.79 -2.88 -3.38
CA TYR A 105 8.75 -3.08 -2.29
C TYR A 105 8.25 -2.49 -0.98
N VAL A 106 7.63 -1.31 -1.00
CA VAL A 106 6.98 -0.73 0.20
C VAL A 106 5.87 -1.64 0.73
N ALA A 107 5.03 -2.16 -0.15
CA ALA A 107 3.95 -3.07 0.25
C ALA A 107 4.52 -4.36 0.88
N ARG A 108 5.59 -4.95 0.28
CA ARG A 108 6.24 -6.13 0.83
C ARG A 108 6.92 -5.84 2.18
N ALA A 109 7.62 -4.71 2.28
CA ALA A 109 8.19 -4.25 3.54
C ALA A 109 7.13 -4.10 4.65
N GLY A 110 5.92 -3.66 4.30
CA GLY A 110 4.80 -3.59 5.23
C GLY A 110 4.40 -4.96 5.77
N VAL A 111 4.30 -5.96 4.91
CA VAL A 111 4.01 -7.35 5.32
C VAL A 111 5.14 -7.93 6.17
N GLU A 112 6.40 -7.73 5.75
CA GLU A 112 7.58 -8.18 6.51
C GLU A 112 7.66 -7.52 7.90
N LYS A 113 7.31 -6.23 7.99
CA LYS A 113 7.20 -5.52 9.28
C LYS A 113 6.15 -6.15 10.19
N ASP A 114 4.98 -6.50 9.66
CA ASP A 114 3.91 -7.14 10.42
C ASP A 114 4.29 -8.56 10.90
N LEU A 115 5.14 -9.25 10.14
CA LEU A 115 5.78 -10.52 10.53
C LEU A 115 6.96 -10.33 11.50
N ASN A 116 7.30 -9.10 11.88
CA ASN A 116 8.47 -8.75 12.70
C ASN A 116 9.82 -9.04 12.02
N HIS A 117 9.85 -9.15 10.69
CA HIS A 117 11.06 -9.34 9.89
C HIS A 117 11.68 -7.98 9.51
N MET A 118 12.07 -7.19 10.52
CA MET A 118 12.47 -5.79 10.35
C MET A 118 13.65 -5.60 9.38
N ASP A 119 14.61 -6.53 9.37
CA ASP A 119 15.78 -6.43 8.48
C ASP A 119 15.38 -6.64 7.02
N MET A 120 14.47 -7.56 6.73
CA MET A 120 13.94 -7.76 5.37
C MET A 120 13.13 -6.55 4.90
N ALA A 121 12.31 -5.99 5.78
CA ALA A 121 11.59 -4.76 5.50
C ALA A 121 12.53 -3.59 5.17
N LEU A 122 13.65 -3.44 5.90
CA LEU A 122 14.64 -2.40 5.62
C LEU A 122 15.31 -2.59 4.25
N VAL A 123 15.64 -3.81 3.85
CA VAL A 123 16.20 -4.10 2.52
C VAL A 123 15.23 -3.68 1.42
N ASP A 124 13.96 -4.01 1.56
CA ASP A 124 12.93 -3.61 0.59
C ASP A 124 12.77 -2.09 0.52
N LEU A 125 12.79 -1.39 1.66
CA LEU A 125 12.69 0.06 1.70
C LEU A 125 13.91 0.75 1.09
N GLU A 126 15.11 0.17 1.21
CA GLU A 126 16.31 0.67 0.53
C GLU A 126 16.18 0.52 -0.99
N GLU A 127 15.67 -0.61 -1.47
CA GLU A 127 15.42 -0.81 -2.89
C GLU A 127 14.32 0.13 -3.41
N ALA A 128 13.26 0.36 -2.62
CA ALA A 128 12.24 1.34 -2.96
C ALA A 128 12.81 2.75 -3.12
N ILE A 129 13.71 3.19 -2.22
CA ILE A 129 14.40 4.50 -2.33
C ILE A 129 15.26 4.56 -3.58
N ARG A 130 15.95 3.48 -3.94
CA ARG A 130 16.78 3.42 -5.15
C ARG A 130 15.94 3.61 -6.42
N LEU A 131 14.73 3.08 -6.43
CA LEU A 131 13.80 3.14 -7.56
C LEU A 131 13.08 4.48 -7.65
N ASP A 132 12.60 4.99 -6.52
CA ASP A 132 11.91 6.28 -6.42
C ASP A 132 12.06 6.90 -5.03
N SER A 133 12.97 7.83 -4.89
CA SER A 133 13.24 8.53 -3.64
C SER A 133 12.27 9.68 -3.34
N SER A 134 11.26 9.89 -4.16
CA SER A 134 10.30 10.99 -4.01
C SER A 134 9.06 10.63 -3.19
N GLN A 135 8.89 9.35 -2.83
CA GLN A 135 7.72 8.85 -2.11
C GLN A 135 7.93 8.99 -0.59
N PRO A 136 7.16 9.84 0.10
CA PRO A 136 7.33 10.07 1.54
C PRO A 136 7.00 8.84 2.39
N GLU A 137 6.12 7.96 1.92
CA GLU A 137 5.70 6.73 2.60
C GLU A 137 6.88 5.80 2.89
N ILE A 138 7.88 5.77 2.00
CA ILE A 138 9.08 4.94 2.18
C ILE A 138 9.84 5.38 3.44
N TYR A 139 10.04 6.68 3.59
CA TYR A 139 10.77 7.25 4.73
C TYR A 139 9.95 7.16 6.03
N LEU A 140 8.62 7.30 5.95
CA LEU A 140 7.76 7.10 7.11
C LEU A 140 7.90 5.67 7.65
N MET A 141 7.75 4.68 6.80
CA MET A 141 7.84 3.27 7.22
C MET A 141 9.24 2.92 7.72
N ARG A 142 10.30 3.38 7.05
CA ARG A 142 11.68 3.13 7.50
C ARG A 142 11.98 3.81 8.83
N GLY A 143 11.52 5.04 8.99
CA GLY A 143 11.63 5.78 10.24
C GLY A 143 10.92 5.09 11.41
N GLU A 144 9.73 4.55 11.19
CA GLU A 144 9.02 3.76 12.20
C GLU A 144 9.81 2.51 12.61
N ILE A 145 10.38 1.78 11.64
CA ILE A 145 11.22 0.60 11.91
C ILE A 145 12.47 1.00 12.71
N TYR A 146 13.16 2.08 12.32
CA TYR A 146 14.32 2.57 13.07
C TYR A 146 13.94 3.01 14.47
N LEU A 147 12.78 3.62 14.66
CA LEU A 147 12.28 4.00 15.99
C LEU A 147 12.03 2.76 16.86
N ALA A 148 11.40 1.72 16.31
CA ALA A 148 11.20 0.44 16.99
C ALA A 148 12.52 -0.23 17.39
N GLN A 149 13.56 -0.10 16.55
CA GLN A 149 14.92 -0.55 16.82
C GLN A 149 15.73 0.39 17.74
N LYS A 150 15.11 1.45 18.28
CA LYS A 150 15.75 2.49 19.10
C LYS A 150 16.86 3.27 18.40
N LYS A 151 16.92 3.24 17.08
CA LYS A 151 17.84 3.99 16.23
C LYS A 151 17.31 5.40 15.97
N LYS A 152 17.17 6.19 17.04
CA LYS A 152 16.46 7.48 17.06
C LYS A 152 16.98 8.50 16.04
N ASP A 153 18.29 8.59 15.86
CA ASP A 153 18.88 9.55 14.93
C ASP A 153 18.56 9.21 13.46
N LEU A 154 18.48 7.91 13.10
CA LEU A 154 18.07 7.46 11.78
C LEU A 154 16.56 7.71 11.56
N ALA A 155 15.73 7.36 12.55
CA ALA A 155 14.30 7.62 12.50
C ALA A 155 14.00 9.11 12.31
N LYS A 156 14.70 9.98 13.04
CA LYS A 156 14.56 11.44 12.92
C LYS A 156 14.84 11.92 11.50
N ARG A 157 15.96 11.47 10.90
CA ARG A 157 16.33 11.83 9.52
C ARG A 157 15.26 11.43 8.51
N ASP A 158 14.72 10.24 8.66
CA ASP A 158 13.66 9.75 7.76
C ASP A 158 12.37 10.54 7.92
N PHE A 159 11.94 10.86 9.15
CA PHE A 159 10.76 11.71 9.36
C PHE A 159 10.96 13.14 8.82
N GLU A 160 12.14 13.73 9.02
CA GLU A 160 12.49 15.03 8.44
C GLU A 160 12.49 14.98 6.89
N LYS A 161 12.96 13.86 6.31
CA LYS A 161 12.88 13.65 4.86
C LYS A 161 11.45 13.57 4.38
N ALA A 162 10.57 12.82 5.07
CA ALA A 162 9.15 12.76 4.74
C ALA A 162 8.47 14.14 4.80
N VAL A 163 8.81 14.97 5.80
CA VAL A 163 8.34 16.37 5.87
C VAL A 163 8.82 17.16 4.66
N SER A 164 10.09 17.03 4.26
CA SER A 164 10.62 17.71 3.08
C SER A 164 9.95 17.29 1.76
N LEU A 165 9.33 16.11 1.73
CA LEU A 165 8.56 15.57 0.61
C LEU A 165 7.06 15.90 0.68
N GLY A 166 6.64 16.73 1.64
CA GLY A 166 5.28 17.28 1.69
C GLY A 166 4.38 16.72 2.78
N VAL A 167 4.86 15.79 3.63
CA VAL A 167 4.07 15.36 4.80
C VAL A 167 3.97 16.51 5.80
N PRO A 168 2.77 16.90 6.24
CA PRO A 168 2.62 17.96 7.23
C PRO A 168 3.37 17.61 8.53
N GLN A 169 4.23 18.50 9.00
CA GLN A 169 5.00 18.27 10.23
C GLN A 169 4.09 18.04 11.45
N ALA A 170 2.88 18.59 11.43
CA ALA A 170 1.89 18.40 12.48
C ALA A 170 1.52 16.91 12.64
N ASP A 171 1.44 16.18 11.53
CA ASP A 171 1.06 14.75 11.51
C ASP A 171 2.17 13.86 12.08
N LEU A 172 3.43 14.33 12.03
CA LEU A 172 4.60 13.61 12.52
C LEU A 172 5.08 14.09 13.91
N ARG A 173 4.35 14.98 14.56
CA ARG A 173 4.77 15.59 15.83
C ARG A 173 5.14 14.55 16.88
N ASP A 174 4.30 13.55 17.07
CA ASP A 174 4.50 12.53 18.10
C ASP A 174 5.67 11.61 17.77
N LEU A 175 5.84 11.24 16.50
CA LEU A 175 6.98 10.44 16.03
C LEU A 175 8.29 11.21 16.18
N LEU A 176 8.32 12.49 15.78
CA LEU A 176 9.49 13.36 15.97
C LEU A 176 9.81 13.60 17.43
N GLN A 177 8.80 13.68 18.31
CA GLN A 177 9.02 13.80 19.74
C GLN A 177 9.69 12.55 20.32
N GLN A 178 9.31 11.35 19.89
CA GLN A 178 9.90 10.07 20.32
C GLN A 178 11.38 9.94 19.89
N THR A 179 11.81 10.65 18.87
CA THR A 179 13.24 10.68 18.46
C THR A 179 14.12 11.58 19.32
N ARG A 180 13.53 12.44 20.17
CA ARG A 180 14.32 13.30 21.07
C ARG A 180 14.98 12.45 22.15
N LYS A 181 16.17 12.89 22.57
CA LYS A 181 16.95 12.24 23.65
C LYS A 181 16.27 12.41 24.98
#